data_0da198d79189d836b0c3b9d4277297cd
#
_entry.id   0da198d79189d836b0c3b9d4277297cd
#
_cell.length_a   1.000
_cell.length_b   1.000
_cell.length_c   1.000
_cell.angle_alpha   90.00
_cell.angle_beta   90.00
_cell.angle_gamma   90.00
#
_symmetry.space_group_name_H-M   'P 1'
#
loop_
_entity.id
_entity.type
_entity.pdbx_description
1 polymer ?
#
loop_
_entity_poly.entity_id
_entity_poly.type
_entity_poly.pdbx_seq_one_letter_code
_entity_poly.pdbx_strand_id
1 'polypeptide(L)'
;TKEADLPYFNNLMKLFYDNNISCPLSVTIDNKNLFKIKGKPCCIYTFVEGRPLKDINNQQLKSLGKSIADLHQAGNSSKLFRKNMMLLPTWKYITEKFSNVNPKIYTEEYKYILKNIYYLQDKFPYNLRQINIHADLFKDNIFFLDNQVSGFIDFFFSCTDTVIYDFATLVNAWFFKNNKFSENDYLNFLSSYMQNFELKIEEKDKLNFYLKVSAIRFFLTRLYDLHFNIEGDVKHKNPLEFFEIFKFHEKNNIQDFF
;
A
#
# COMPACT_ATOMS: atom_id res chain seq x y z
N THR A 1 3.06 9.36 -11.94
CA THR A 1 4.36 8.64 -12.05
C THR A 1 5.28 9.45 -12.94
N LYS A 2 6.55 9.63 -12.55
CA LYS A 2 7.56 10.30 -13.35
C LYS A 2 8.16 9.31 -14.36
N GLU A 3 8.49 9.77 -15.57
CA GLU A 3 9.14 8.94 -16.60
C GLU A 3 10.42 8.28 -16.07
N ALA A 4 11.22 9.02 -15.28
CA ALA A 4 12.45 8.53 -14.66
C ALA A 4 12.27 7.34 -13.69
N ASP A 5 11.06 7.14 -13.14
CA ASP A 5 10.77 6.05 -12.20
C ASP A 5 10.36 4.74 -12.92
N LEU A 6 9.97 4.81 -14.21
CA LEU A 6 9.47 3.64 -14.96
C LEU A 6 10.44 2.46 -15.01
N PRO A 7 11.76 2.67 -15.21
CA PRO A 7 12.71 1.55 -15.17
C PRO A 7 12.74 0.82 -13.81
N TYR A 8 12.58 1.54 -12.69
CA TYR A 8 12.51 0.92 -11.37
C TYR A 8 11.31 -0.03 -11.28
N PHE A 9 10.11 0.41 -11.68
CA PHE A 9 8.90 -0.42 -11.62
C PHE A 9 8.99 -1.64 -12.54
N ASN A 10 9.50 -1.47 -13.77
CA ASN A 10 9.67 -2.57 -14.71
C ASN A 10 10.67 -3.61 -14.18
N ASN A 11 11.77 -3.17 -13.59
CA ASN A 11 12.77 -4.07 -13.02
C ASN A 11 12.25 -4.77 -11.75
N LEU A 12 11.45 -4.07 -10.93
CA LEU A 12 10.85 -4.67 -9.73
C LEU A 12 9.80 -5.72 -10.11
N MET A 13 8.91 -5.44 -11.05
CA MET A 13 7.95 -6.43 -11.54
C MET A 13 8.65 -7.64 -12.17
N LYS A 14 9.72 -7.41 -12.94
CA LYS A 14 10.55 -8.51 -13.48
C LYS A 14 11.15 -9.36 -12.36
N LEU A 15 11.71 -8.74 -11.32
CA LEU A 15 12.25 -9.45 -10.16
C LEU A 15 11.16 -10.28 -9.47
N PHE A 16 9.98 -9.73 -9.24
CA PHE A 16 8.86 -10.45 -8.64
C PHE A 16 8.43 -11.63 -9.50
N TYR A 17 8.27 -11.42 -10.79
CA TYR A 17 7.92 -12.50 -11.74
C TYR A 17 8.96 -13.64 -11.74
N ASP A 18 10.26 -13.30 -11.75
CA ASP A 18 11.34 -14.28 -11.69
C ASP A 18 11.37 -15.08 -10.37
N ASN A 19 10.74 -14.55 -9.31
CA ASN A 19 10.50 -15.21 -8.03
C ASN A 19 9.10 -15.86 -7.92
N ASN A 20 8.46 -16.16 -9.06
CA ASN A 20 7.13 -16.79 -9.16
C ASN A 20 5.98 -15.94 -8.55
N ILE A 21 6.14 -14.61 -8.47
CA ILE A 21 5.07 -13.69 -8.12
C ILE A 21 4.43 -13.21 -9.42
N SER A 22 3.19 -13.61 -9.67
CA SER A 22 2.47 -13.18 -10.86
C SER A 22 2.17 -11.68 -10.79
N CYS A 23 2.64 -10.94 -11.79
CA CYS A 23 2.46 -9.50 -11.94
C CYS A 23 2.60 -9.10 -13.42
N PRO A 24 2.19 -7.87 -13.81
CA PRO A 24 2.38 -7.38 -15.17
C PRO A 24 3.85 -7.30 -15.53
N LEU A 25 4.21 -7.77 -16.72
CA LEU A 25 5.54 -7.57 -17.28
C LEU A 25 5.50 -6.55 -18.41
N SER A 26 6.48 -5.65 -18.46
CA SER A 26 6.60 -4.71 -19.57
C SER A 26 6.93 -5.45 -20.87
N VAL A 27 6.14 -5.19 -21.90
CA VAL A 27 6.34 -5.75 -23.25
C VAL A 27 7.47 -4.98 -23.93
N THR A 28 8.43 -5.72 -24.50
CA THR A 28 9.54 -5.16 -25.24
C THR A 28 9.26 -5.28 -26.74
N ILE A 29 9.36 -4.16 -27.47
CA ILE A 29 9.25 -4.08 -28.92
C ILE A 29 10.53 -3.37 -29.43
N ASP A 30 11.23 -3.96 -30.36
CA ASP A 30 12.52 -3.46 -30.88
C ASP A 30 13.52 -3.08 -29.76
N ASN A 31 13.65 -3.96 -28.75
CA ASN A 31 14.49 -3.76 -27.56
C ASN A 31 14.11 -2.52 -26.71
N LYS A 32 12.89 -2.00 -26.84
CA LYS A 32 12.37 -0.89 -26.04
C LYS A 32 11.11 -1.32 -25.31
N ASN A 33 10.98 -0.92 -24.06
CA ASN A 33 9.77 -1.11 -23.23
C ASN A 33 9.14 0.21 -22.79
N LEU A 34 9.73 1.33 -23.21
CA LEU A 34 9.22 2.68 -22.99
C LEU A 34 9.02 3.37 -24.34
N PHE A 35 7.81 3.79 -24.60
CA PHE A 35 7.38 4.41 -25.86
C PHE A 35 6.88 5.83 -25.59
N LYS A 36 6.67 6.60 -26.64
CA LYS A 36 5.98 7.91 -26.57
C LYS A 36 4.76 7.89 -27.48
N ILE A 37 3.58 8.16 -26.89
CA ILE A 37 2.34 8.35 -27.64
C ILE A 37 1.88 9.78 -27.42
N LYS A 38 1.78 10.57 -28.50
CA LYS A 38 1.45 12.01 -28.43
C LYS A 38 2.33 12.76 -27.42
N GLY A 39 3.64 12.44 -27.39
CA GLY A 39 4.62 13.07 -26.49
C GLY A 39 4.60 12.59 -25.04
N LYS A 40 3.65 11.73 -24.65
CA LYS A 40 3.56 11.19 -23.30
C LYS A 40 4.26 9.83 -23.20
N PRO A 41 5.01 9.53 -22.11
CA PRO A 41 5.62 8.22 -21.90
C PRO A 41 4.53 7.15 -21.73
N CYS A 42 4.74 5.99 -22.36
CA CYS A 42 3.81 4.87 -22.37
C CYS A 42 4.57 3.55 -22.24
N CYS A 43 4.08 2.65 -21.41
CA CYS A 43 4.50 1.25 -21.34
C CYS A 43 3.32 0.34 -21.66
N ILE A 44 3.59 -0.78 -22.30
CA ILE A 44 2.63 -1.85 -22.54
C ILE A 44 2.97 -2.98 -21.57
N TYR A 45 1.96 -3.52 -20.91
CA TYR A 45 2.14 -4.59 -19.93
C TYR A 45 1.33 -5.82 -20.31
N THR A 46 1.81 -7.00 -19.91
CA THR A 46 1.04 -8.23 -19.99
C THR A 46 -0.17 -8.15 -19.07
N PHE A 47 -1.20 -8.87 -19.42
CA PHE A 47 -2.42 -8.97 -18.60
C PHE A 47 -2.22 -10.00 -17.48
N VAL A 48 -2.74 -9.72 -16.30
CA VAL A 48 -2.82 -10.65 -15.17
C VAL A 48 -4.24 -11.20 -15.11
N GLU A 49 -4.37 -12.51 -15.18
CA GLU A 49 -5.69 -13.18 -15.14
C GLU A 49 -6.29 -13.12 -13.73
N GLY A 50 -7.63 -13.17 -13.68
CA GLY A 50 -8.37 -13.10 -12.43
C GLY A 50 -9.12 -11.79 -12.25
N ARG A 51 -9.59 -11.57 -11.03
CA ARG A 51 -10.35 -10.38 -10.66
C ARG A 51 -10.17 -10.04 -9.18
N PRO A 52 -10.33 -8.77 -8.79
CA PRO A 52 -10.36 -8.40 -7.39
C PRO A 52 -11.60 -8.97 -6.70
N LEU A 53 -11.49 -9.23 -5.39
CA LEU A 53 -12.60 -9.73 -4.58
C LEU A 53 -13.31 -8.60 -3.85
N LYS A 54 -14.63 -8.70 -3.80
CA LYS A 54 -15.46 -7.86 -2.92
C LYS A 54 -15.46 -8.43 -1.49
N ASP A 55 -15.71 -9.73 -1.38
CA ASP A 55 -15.70 -10.49 -0.14
C ASP A 55 -14.70 -11.62 -0.26
N ILE A 56 -14.12 -12.04 0.86
CA ILE A 56 -13.05 -13.03 0.92
C ILE A 56 -13.45 -14.17 1.87
N ASN A 57 -13.19 -15.42 1.47
CA ASN A 57 -13.37 -16.61 2.29
C ASN A 57 -12.06 -17.08 2.93
N ASN A 58 -12.14 -18.08 3.82
CA ASN A 58 -10.98 -18.57 4.58
C ASN A 58 -9.87 -19.18 3.71
N GLN A 59 -10.21 -19.82 2.59
CA GLN A 59 -9.20 -20.36 1.67
C GLN A 59 -8.45 -19.23 0.95
N GLN A 60 -9.20 -18.22 0.52
CA GLN A 60 -8.63 -17.02 -0.11
C GLN A 60 -7.78 -16.20 0.88
N LEU A 61 -8.18 -16.12 2.17
CA LEU A 61 -7.37 -15.48 3.22
C LEU A 61 -6.02 -16.18 3.42
N LYS A 62 -6.02 -17.52 3.42
CA LYS A 62 -4.76 -18.29 3.49
C LYS A 62 -3.89 -18.07 2.26
N SER A 63 -4.50 -18.09 1.06
CA SER A 63 -3.79 -17.78 -0.19
C SER A 63 -3.21 -16.38 -0.16
N LEU A 64 -3.98 -15.37 0.30
CA LEU A 64 -3.52 -14.00 0.47
C LEU A 64 -2.30 -13.93 1.39
N GLY A 65 -2.38 -14.55 2.58
CA GLY A 65 -1.27 -14.57 3.55
C GLY A 65 0.01 -15.13 2.96
N LYS A 66 -0.08 -16.29 2.30
CA LYS A 66 1.08 -16.89 1.62
C LYS A 66 1.63 -15.99 0.52
N SER A 67 0.78 -15.48 -0.37
CA SER A 67 1.22 -14.69 -1.53
C SER A 67 1.85 -13.36 -1.12
N ILE A 68 1.37 -12.71 -0.05
CA ILE A 68 2.00 -11.50 0.51
C ILE A 68 3.34 -11.84 1.16
N ALA A 69 3.45 -12.96 1.85
CA ALA A 69 4.72 -13.43 2.41
C ALA A 69 5.76 -13.68 1.31
N ASP A 70 5.35 -14.35 0.23
CA ASP A 70 6.21 -14.59 -0.95
C ASP A 70 6.65 -13.26 -1.59
N LEU A 71 5.73 -12.29 -1.75
CA LEU A 71 6.03 -10.93 -2.25
C LEU A 71 7.09 -10.23 -1.39
N HIS A 72 6.92 -10.24 -0.07
CA HIS A 72 7.87 -9.64 0.87
C HIS A 72 9.21 -10.36 0.87
N GLN A 73 9.23 -11.69 0.74
CA GLN A 73 10.47 -12.47 0.63
C GLN A 73 11.25 -12.11 -0.64
N ALA A 74 10.58 -11.99 -1.78
CA ALA A 74 11.19 -11.55 -3.03
C ALA A 74 11.69 -10.10 -2.91
N GLY A 75 10.89 -9.20 -2.33
CA GLY A 75 11.28 -7.82 -2.07
C GLY A 75 12.50 -7.67 -1.15
N ASN A 76 12.65 -8.58 -0.16
CA ASN A 76 13.79 -8.61 0.75
C ASN A 76 15.10 -9.03 0.06
N SER A 77 15.02 -9.83 -0.99
CA SER A 77 16.20 -10.25 -1.79
C SER A 77 16.66 -9.18 -2.80
N SER A 78 15.85 -8.15 -3.02
CA SER A 78 16.08 -7.12 -4.03
C SER A 78 17.15 -6.12 -3.63
N LYS A 79 17.96 -5.67 -4.61
CA LYS A 79 18.92 -4.57 -4.47
C LYS A 79 18.43 -3.27 -5.13
N LEU A 80 17.22 -3.27 -5.69
CA LEU A 80 16.64 -2.08 -6.27
C LEU A 80 16.34 -1.06 -5.18
N PHE A 81 16.47 0.22 -5.50
CA PHE A 81 16.20 1.30 -4.55
C PHE A 81 15.34 2.39 -5.18
N ARG A 82 14.25 2.72 -4.48
CA ARG A 82 13.41 3.90 -4.74
C ARG A 82 12.85 4.39 -3.40
N LYS A 83 13.16 5.64 -3.06
CA LYS A 83 12.69 6.24 -1.81
C LYS A 83 11.15 6.28 -1.76
N ASN A 84 10.58 5.99 -0.59
CA ASN A 84 9.15 6.20 -0.36
C ASN A 84 8.84 7.71 -0.31
N MET A 85 8.10 8.17 -1.31
CA MET A 85 7.66 9.56 -1.39
C MET A 85 6.26 9.78 -0.82
N MET A 86 5.52 8.72 -0.47
CA MET A 86 4.12 8.79 -0.06
C MET A 86 3.91 9.07 1.44
N LEU A 87 4.96 9.05 2.24
CA LEU A 87 4.90 9.35 3.68
C LEU A 87 5.23 10.82 3.96
N LEU A 88 6.30 11.09 4.69
CA LEU A 88 6.64 12.44 5.15
C LEU A 88 6.72 13.48 4.01
N PRO A 89 7.31 13.20 2.82
CA PRO A 89 7.32 14.17 1.73
C PRO A 89 5.92 14.54 1.23
N THR A 90 5.04 13.55 1.05
CA THR A 90 3.65 13.79 0.63
C THR A 90 2.84 14.47 1.73
N TRP A 91 3.00 14.08 2.99
CA TRP A 91 2.32 14.72 4.12
C TRP A 91 2.67 16.21 4.18
N LYS A 92 3.96 16.55 4.11
CA LYS A 92 4.43 17.94 4.06
C LYS A 92 3.78 18.68 2.89
N TYR A 93 3.85 18.13 1.68
CA TYR A 93 3.27 18.76 0.50
C TYR A 93 1.76 19.03 0.65
N ILE A 94 0.98 18.05 1.13
CA ILE A 94 -0.45 18.19 1.30
C ILE A 94 -0.80 19.20 2.39
N THR A 95 -0.09 19.15 3.52
CA THR A 95 -0.32 20.09 4.63
C THR A 95 0.03 21.53 4.25
N GLU A 96 1.10 21.76 3.48
CA GLU A 96 1.43 23.07 2.92
C GLU A 96 0.36 23.57 1.93
N LYS A 97 -0.22 22.69 1.11
CA LYS A 97 -1.34 23.07 0.25
C LYS A 97 -2.57 23.49 1.05
N PHE A 98 -2.93 22.75 2.09
CA PHE A 98 -4.07 23.06 2.94
C PHE A 98 -3.81 24.22 3.92
N SER A 99 -2.57 24.62 4.20
CA SER A 99 -2.28 25.82 5.02
C SER A 99 -2.78 27.12 4.35
N ASN A 100 -2.79 27.14 3.01
CA ASN A 100 -3.26 28.30 2.24
C ASN A 100 -4.77 28.25 1.92
N VAL A 101 -5.35 27.05 1.93
CA VAL A 101 -6.77 26.83 1.62
C VAL A 101 -7.28 25.72 2.55
N ASN A 102 -7.90 26.09 3.66
CA ASN A 102 -8.49 25.08 4.54
C ASN A 102 -9.42 24.14 3.79
N PRO A 103 -9.36 22.82 4.04
CA PRO A 103 -10.28 21.89 3.40
C PRO A 103 -11.73 22.33 3.69
N LYS A 104 -12.55 22.43 2.64
CA LYS A 104 -13.97 22.85 2.77
C LYS A 104 -14.84 21.79 3.43
N ILE A 105 -14.39 20.56 3.42
CA ILE A 105 -15.05 19.38 3.99
C ILE A 105 -14.06 18.63 4.86
N TYR A 106 -14.55 17.97 5.90
CA TYR A 106 -13.75 17.19 6.86
C TYR A 106 -12.67 18.03 7.56
N THR A 107 -13.02 19.30 7.86
CA THR A 107 -12.07 20.27 8.45
C THR A 107 -11.62 19.84 9.85
N GLU A 108 -12.52 19.33 10.68
CA GLU A 108 -12.20 18.91 12.04
C GLU A 108 -11.39 17.61 12.06
N GLU A 109 -11.71 16.67 11.17
CA GLU A 109 -10.94 15.45 10.97
C GLU A 109 -9.52 15.77 10.48
N TYR A 110 -9.40 16.70 9.54
CA TYR A 110 -8.10 17.17 9.06
C TYR A 110 -7.26 17.81 10.18
N LYS A 111 -7.84 18.71 10.99
CA LYS A 111 -7.14 19.31 12.14
C LYS A 111 -6.67 18.26 13.14
N TYR A 112 -7.53 17.25 13.37
CA TYR A 112 -7.19 16.14 14.25
C TYR A 112 -6.01 15.34 13.69
N ILE A 113 -6.03 14.97 12.42
CA ILE A 113 -4.93 14.27 11.75
C ILE A 113 -3.66 15.12 11.72
N LEU A 114 -3.76 16.42 11.46
CA LEU A 114 -2.61 17.34 11.44
C LEU A 114 -1.87 17.34 12.78
N LYS A 115 -2.59 17.38 13.91
CA LYS A 115 -1.98 17.27 15.25
C LYS A 115 -1.22 15.95 15.42
N ASN A 116 -1.77 14.86 14.91
CA ASN A 116 -1.15 13.53 14.98
C ASN A 116 0.05 13.39 14.04
N ILE A 117 0.06 14.07 12.89
CA ILE A 117 1.23 14.14 12.00
C ILE A 117 2.43 14.72 12.75
N TYR A 118 2.28 15.86 13.42
CA TYR A 118 3.36 16.47 14.20
C TYR A 118 3.89 15.55 15.32
N TYR A 119 2.99 14.79 15.95
CA TYR A 119 3.40 13.84 16.98
C TYR A 119 4.13 12.61 16.41
N LEU A 120 3.70 12.10 15.25
CA LEU A 120 4.26 10.88 14.68
C LEU A 120 5.55 11.13 13.91
N GLN A 121 5.71 12.29 13.26
CA GLN A 121 6.89 12.57 12.43
C GLN A 121 8.21 12.50 13.20
N ASP A 122 8.22 12.90 14.49
CA ASP A 122 9.40 12.85 15.35
C ASP A 122 9.69 11.44 15.91
N LYS A 123 8.77 10.49 15.67
CA LYS A 123 8.82 9.11 16.18
C LYS A 123 9.05 8.06 15.11
N PHE A 124 9.29 8.49 13.87
CA PHE A 124 9.56 7.53 12.81
C PHE A 124 10.78 6.66 13.16
N PRO A 125 10.64 5.33 13.11
CA PRO A 125 11.76 4.45 13.38
C PRO A 125 12.71 4.45 12.17
N TYR A 126 14.00 4.70 12.40
CA TYR A 126 15.00 4.80 11.34
C TYR A 126 15.76 3.50 11.07
N ASN A 127 15.64 2.50 11.95
CA ASN A 127 16.51 1.31 11.94
C ASN A 127 15.76 0.00 11.63
N LEU A 128 14.59 0.07 10.98
CA LEU A 128 13.89 -1.13 10.54
C LEU A 128 14.46 -1.65 9.22
N ARG A 129 14.35 -2.95 9.01
CA ARG A 129 14.72 -3.61 7.77
C ARG A 129 13.99 -2.97 6.58
N GLN A 130 14.75 -2.58 5.57
CA GLN A 130 14.25 -2.01 4.33
C GLN A 130 14.21 -3.08 3.24
N ILE A 131 13.06 -3.23 2.60
CA ILE A 131 12.83 -4.14 1.47
C ILE A 131 12.12 -3.40 0.34
N ASN A 132 12.05 -3.99 -0.84
CA ASN A 132 11.15 -3.47 -1.87
C ASN A 132 9.73 -3.94 -1.59
N ILE A 133 8.83 -2.99 -1.42
CA ILE A 133 7.42 -3.19 -1.05
C ILE A 133 6.50 -2.73 -2.18
N HIS A 134 5.26 -3.22 -2.17
CA HIS A 134 4.21 -2.78 -3.10
C HIS A 134 3.68 -1.39 -2.75
N ALA A 135 3.50 -1.12 -1.47
CA ALA A 135 3.03 0.13 -0.88
C ALA A 135 1.57 0.53 -1.24
N ASP A 136 0.80 -0.35 -1.90
CA ASP A 136 -0.61 -0.10 -2.24
C ASP A 136 -1.42 -1.43 -2.32
N LEU A 137 -1.28 -2.29 -1.30
CA LEU A 137 -1.90 -3.63 -1.23
C LEU A 137 -3.41 -3.56 -0.92
N PHE A 138 -4.17 -2.88 -1.79
CA PHE A 138 -5.62 -2.81 -1.73
C PHE A 138 -6.29 -3.98 -2.43
N LYS A 139 -7.59 -4.17 -2.15
CA LYS A 139 -8.41 -5.25 -2.75
C LYS A 139 -8.43 -5.18 -4.27
N ASP A 140 -8.46 -3.97 -4.83
CA ASP A 140 -8.46 -3.71 -6.27
C ASP A 140 -7.12 -4.01 -6.96
N ASN A 141 -6.02 -4.14 -6.20
CA ASN A 141 -4.68 -4.42 -6.72
C ASN A 141 -4.25 -5.90 -6.57
N ILE A 142 -5.09 -6.75 -5.97
CA ILE A 142 -4.80 -8.18 -5.77
C ILE A 142 -5.89 -9.01 -6.45
N PHE A 143 -5.48 -9.75 -7.46
CA PHE A 143 -6.39 -10.57 -8.26
C PHE A 143 -6.44 -12.00 -7.76
N PHE A 144 -7.61 -12.59 -7.90
CA PHE A 144 -7.87 -13.98 -7.56
C PHE A 144 -8.47 -14.73 -8.75
N LEU A 145 -8.05 -15.97 -8.88
CA LEU A 145 -8.69 -16.97 -9.72
C LEU A 145 -9.10 -18.12 -8.79
N ASP A 146 -10.39 -18.39 -8.72
CA ASP A 146 -10.99 -19.31 -7.76
C ASP A 146 -10.64 -18.92 -6.31
N ASN A 147 -9.91 -19.79 -5.59
CA ASN A 147 -9.51 -19.57 -4.20
C ASN A 147 -8.04 -19.18 -4.04
N GLN A 148 -7.34 -18.84 -5.12
CA GLN A 148 -5.93 -18.52 -5.11
C GLN A 148 -5.69 -17.07 -5.58
N VAL A 149 -4.72 -16.40 -4.97
CA VAL A 149 -4.17 -15.17 -5.52
C VAL A 149 -3.55 -15.52 -6.88
N SER A 150 -4.04 -14.88 -7.94
CA SER A 150 -3.54 -15.06 -9.31
C SER A 150 -2.52 -14.01 -9.70
N GLY A 151 -2.43 -12.88 -8.97
CA GLY A 151 -1.38 -11.91 -9.17
C GLY A 151 -1.67 -10.55 -8.56
N PHE A 152 -0.66 -9.69 -8.65
CA PHE A 152 -0.64 -8.32 -8.14
C PHE A 152 -0.54 -7.34 -9.31
N ILE A 153 -1.20 -6.19 -9.21
CA ILE A 153 -1.15 -5.12 -10.22
C ILE A 153 -0.89 -3.77 -9.54
N ASP A 154 -0.63 -2.75 -10.34
CA ASP A 154 -0.43 -1.34 -9.90
C ASP A 154 0.76 -1.13 -8.96
N PHE A 155 1.95 -1.43 -9.45
CA PHE A 155 3.23 -1.25 -8.74
C PHE A 155 3.75 0.20 -8.71
N PHE A 156 2.98 1.18 -9.16
CA PHE A 156 3.47 2.56 -9.33
C PHE A 156 3.68 3.34 -8.02
N PHE A 157 3.27 2.78 -6.89
CA PHE A 157 3.64 3.26 -5.55
C PHE A 157 4.80 2.50 -4.92
N SER A 158 5.22 1.38 -5.52
CA SER A 158 6.29 0.53 -4.99
C SER A 158 7.57 1.32 -4.72
N CYS A 159 8.22 0.99 -3.62
CA CYS A 159 9.39 1.70 -3.14
C CYS A 159 10.22 0.81 -2.19
N THR A 160 11.35 1.32 -1.74
CA THR A 160 12.12 0.71 -0.66
C THR A 160 11.67 1.33 0.65
N ASP A 161 11.08 0.51 1.52
CA ASP A 161 10.65 0.89 2.87
C ASP A 161 10.57 -0.33 3.78
N THR A 162 10.19 -0.14 5.03
CA THR A 162 10.03 -1.27 5.95
C THR A 162 8.83 -2.14 5.58
N VAL A 163 9.00 -3.45 5.70
CA VAL A 163 7.96 -4.45 5.43
C VAL A 163 6.69 -4.20 6.27
N ILE A 164 6.87 -3.71 7.50
CA ILE A 164 5.73 -3.49 8.41
C ILE A 164 4.80 -2.36 7.93
N TYR A 165 5.30 -1.42 7.11
CA TYR A 165 4.46 -0.41 6.47
C TYR A 165 3.54 -1.01 5.39
N ASP A 166 4.08 -1.92 4.56
CA ASP A 166 3.28 -2.60 3.53
C ASP A 166 2.24 -3.53 4.17
N PHE A 167 2.66 -4.28 5.19
CA PHE A 167 1.78 -5.11 6.01
C PHE A 167 0.65 -4.28 6.65
N ALA A 168 0.96 -3.14 7.27
CA ALA A 168 -0.03 -2.24 7.86
C ALA A 168 -1.01 -1.67 6.82
N THR A 169 -0.52 -1.37 5.61
CA THR A 169 -1.38 -0.91 4.50
C THR A 169 -2.39 -1.98 4.11
N LEU A 170 -1.94 -3.23 3.97
CA LEU A 170 -2.82 -4.36 3.71
C LEU A 170 -3.85 -4.55 4.82
N VAL A 171 -3.42 -4.55 6.09
CA VAL A 171 -4.32 -4.73 7.23
C VAL A 171 -5.44 -3.69 7.21
N ASN A 172 -5.12 -2.42 7.01
CA ASN A 172 -6.09 -1.34 6.93
C ASN A 172 -7.06 -1.48 5.74
N ALA A 173 -6.57 -1.99 4.60
CA ALA A 173 -7.36 -2.12 3.38
C ALA A 173 -8.28 -3.37 3.37
N TRP A 174 -7.91 -4.43 4.09
CA TRP A 174 -8.58 -5.73 3.97
C TRP A 174 -9.45 -6.11 5.16
N PHE A 175 -9.06 -5.73 6.38
CA PHE A 175 -9.68 -6.25 7.59
C PHE A 175 -10.62 -5.26 8.28
N PHE A 176 -11.03 -4.21 7.58
CA PHE A 176 -12.10 -3.32 8.01
C PHE A 176 -13.31 -3.46 7.09
N LYS A 177 -14.47 -3.77 7.69
CA LYS A 177 -15.78 -3.85 7.01
C LYS A 177 -16.74 -2.90 7.74
N ASN A 178 -17.28 -1.89 7.04
CA ASN A 178 -18.15 -0.89 7.65
C ASN A 178 -17.55 -0.27 8.93
N ASN A 179 -16.29 0.11 8.88
CA ASN A 179 -15.49 0.67 9.98
C ASN A 179 -15.31 -0.27 11.20
N LYS A 180 -15.58 -1.56 11.05
CA LYS A 180 -15.35 -2.57 12.09
C LYS A 180 -14.20 -3.48 11.69
N PHE A 181 -13.28 -3.72 12.61
CA PHE A 181 -12.19 -4.65 12.42
C PHE A 181 -12.70 -6.10 12.42
N SER A 182 -12.31 -6.87 11.41
CA SER A 182 -12.64 -8.31 11.29
C SER A 182 -11.49 -9.14 11.83
N GLU A 183 -11.50 -9.37 13.15
CA GLU A 183 -10.44 -10.10 13.85
C GLU A 183 -10.24 -11.51 13.30
N ASN A 184 -11.31 -12.27 13.08
CA ASN A 184 -11.22 -13.63 12.56
C ASN A 184 -10.58 -13.70 11.16
N ASP A 185 -10.93 -12.76 10.26
CA ASP A 185 -10.32 -12.70 8.93
C ASP A 185 -8.83 -12.34 9.05
N TYR A 186 -8.49 -11.41 9.93
CA TYR A 186 -7.11 -11.03 10.20
C TYR A 186 -6.27 -12.19 10.74
N LEU A 187 -6.77 -12.94 11.73
CA LEU A 187 -6.06 -14.07 12.30
C LEU A 187 -5.83 -15.20 11.30
N ASN A 188 -6.82 -15.50 10.44
CA ASN A 188 -6.67 -16.49 9.37
C ASN A 188 -5.59 -16.08 8.35
N PHE A 189 -5.56 -14.81 7.97
CA PHE A 189 -4.51 -14.25 7.12
C PHE A 189 -3.15 -14.28 7.82
N LEU A 190 -3.07 -13.77 9.05
CA LEU A 190 -1.83 -13.65 9.84
C LEU A 190 -1.17 -15.02 10.03
N SER A 191 -1.94 -16.04 10.37
CA SER A 191 -1.43 -17.40 10.54
C SER A 191 -0.72 -17.91 9.28
N SER A 192 -1.30 -17.70 8.09
CA SER A 192 -0.70 -18.11 6.84
C SER A 192 0.52 -17.24 6.47
N TYR A 193 0.45 -15.94 6.71
CA TYR A 193 1.56 -15.03 6.46
C TYR A 193 2.79 -15.39 7.29
N MET A 194 2.62 -15.57 8.60
CA MET A 194 3.71 -15.87 9.54
C MET A 194 4.35 -17.25 9.35
N GLN A 195 3.65 -18.20 8.72
CA GLN A 195 4.22 -19.49 8.32
C GLN A 195 5.22 -19.36 7.16
N ASN A 196 5.14 -18.28 6.37
CA ASN A 196 5.92 -18.11 5.13
C ASN A 196 6.87 -16.90 5.15
N PHE A 197 6.72 -15.98 6.10
CA PHE A 197 7.60 -14.83 6.27
C PHE A 197 7.77 -14.45 7.74
N GLU A 198 9.02 -14.28 8.16
CA GLU A 198 9.35 -13.89 9.53
C GLU A 198 9.42 -12.36 9.66
N LEU A 199 8.51 -11.79 10.44
CA LEU A 199 8.64 -10.42 10.95
C LEU A 199 9.53 -10.44 12.19
N LYS A 200 10.52 -9.56 12.21
CA LYS A 200 11.39 -9.37 13.37
C LYS A 200 10.63 -8.73 14.54
N ILE A 201 11.11 -8.93 15.76
CA ILE A 201 10.48 -8.38 16.97
C ILE A 201 10.33 -6.86 16.86
N GLU A 202 11.39 -6.16 16.45
CA GLU A 202 11.36 -4.70 16.27
C GLU A 202 10.36 -4.23 15.20
N GLU A 203 10.03 -5.06 14.22
CA GLU A 203 8.99 -4.76 13.21
C GLU A 203 7.60 -4.95 13.80
N LYS A 204 7.38 -6.05 14.53
CA LYS A 204 6.12 -6.32 15.24
C LYS A 204 5.82 -5.21 16.24
N ASP A 205 6.79 -4.76 17.02
CA ASP A 205 6.66 -3.68 17.99
C ASP A 205 6.25 -2.32 17.37
N LYS A 206 6.43 -2.16 16.07
CA LYS A 206 6.03 -0.96 15.33
C LYS A 206 4.75 -1.10 14.52
N LEU A 207 4.06 -2.24 14.58
CA LEU A 207 2.83 -2.44 13.80
C LEU A 207 1.81 -1.34 14.08
N ASN A 208 1.46 -1.09 15.34
CA ASN A 208 0.45 -0.08 15.67
C ASN A 208 0.84 1.35 15.25
N PHE A 209 2.15 1.65 15.24
CA PHE A 209 2.66 2.90 14.68
C PHE A 209 2.38 2.97 13.17
N TYR A 210 2.74 1.94 12.41
CA TYR A 210 2.59 1.93 10.95
C TYR A 210 1.13 1.79 10.48
N LEU A 211 0.25 1.19 11.26
CA LEU A 211 -1.20 1.21 11.02
C LEU A 211 -1.75 2.64 11.03
N LYS A 212 -1.32 3.47 11.99
CA LYS A 212 -1.68 4.90 12.04
C LYS A 212 -1.04 5.68 10.89
N VAL A 213 0.23 5.43 10.58
CA VAL A 213 0.96 6.06 9.47
C VAL A 213 0.27 5.76 8.13
N SER A 214 -0.09 4.51 7.88
CA SER A 214 -0.83 4.11 6.68
C SER A 214 -2.21 4.80 6.62
N ALA A 215 -2.95 4.81 7.73
CA ALA A 215 -4.25 5.46 7.79
C ALA A 215 -4.16 6.98 7.50
N ILE A 216 -3.17 7.68 8.04
CA ILE A 216 -2.92 9.10 7.76
C ILE A 216 -2.62 9.31 6.26
N ARG A 217 -1.75 8.48 5.66
CA ARG A 217 -1.44 8.58 4.23
C ARG A 217 -2.71 8.58 3.40
N PHE A 218 -3.56 7.56 3.57
CA PHE A 218 -4.76 7.40 2.74
C PHE A 218 -5.84 8.43 3.05
N PHE A 219 -5.98 8.86 4.30
CA PHE A 219 -6.85 9.99 4.63
C PHE A 219 -6.40 11.26 3.88
N LEU A 220 -5.13 11.63 3.97
CA LEU A 220 -4.59 12.83 3.36
C LEU A 220 -4.69 12.82 1.83
N THR A 221 -4.28 11.72 1.18
CA THR A 221 -4.30 11.64 -0.27
C THR A 221 -5.73 11.69 -0.81
N ARG A 222 -6.67 10.96 -0.22
CA ARG A 222 -8.09 11.00 -0.61
C ARG A 222 -8.72 12.37 -0.36
N LEU A 223 -8.39 13.04 0.76
CA LEU A 223 -8.86 14.38 1.04
C LEU A 223 -8.33 15.40 0.03
N TYR A 224 -7.05 15.26 -0.34
CA TYR A 224 -6.40 16.08 -1.36
C TYR A 224 -7.09 15.91 -2.72
N ASP A 225 -7.30 14.67 -3.17
CA ASP A 225 -7.94 14.36 -4.44
C ASP A 225 -9.37 14.89 -4.50
N LEU A 226 -10.12 14.75 -3.41
CA LEU A 226 -11.48 15.23 -3.30
C LEU A 226 -11.58 16.77 -3.32
N HIS A 227 -10.58 17.46 -2.73
CA HIS A 227 -10.59 18.94 -2.62
C HIS A 227 -10.08 19.62 -3.89
N PHE A 228 -9.04 19.08 -4.51
CA PHE A 228 -8.39 19.72 -5.66
C PHE A 228 -8.89 19.21 -7.01
N ASN A 229 -9.95 18.39 -7.03
CA ASN A 229 -10.58 17.85 -8.25
C ASN A 229 -9.53 17.45 -9.29
N ILE A 230 -8.80 16.39 -9.02
CA ILE A 230 -7.90 15.84 -10.03
C ILE A 230 -8.80 15.38 -11.19
N GLU A 231 -8.70 16.08 -12.32
CA GLU A 231 -9.47 15.77 -13.53
C GLU A 231 -9.23 14.33 -13.97
N GLY A 232 -10.28 13.56 -14.15
CA GLY A 232 -10.28 12.19 -14.63
C GLY A 232 -11.52 11.43 -14.18
N ASP A 233 -11.84 10.33 -14.85
CA ASP A 233 -12.93 9.41 -14.50
C ASP A 233 -12.68 8.60 -13.21
N VAL A 234 -11.80 9.07 -12.32
CA VAL A 234 -11.45 8.38 -11.08
C VAL A 234 -12.52 8.68 -10.03
N LYS A 235 -13.25 7.65 -9.63
CA LYS A 235 -14.22 7.75 -8.54
C LYS A 235 -13.51 8.11 -7.24
N HIS A 236 -13.80 9.27 -6.67
CA HIS A 236 -13.23 9.71 -5.40
C HIS A 236 -13.62 8.74 -4.28
N LYS A 237 -12.59 8.20 -3.60
CA LYS A 237 -12.79 7.35 -2.41
C LYS A 237 -12.98 8.24 -1.18
N ASN A 238 -13.87 7.83 -0.25
CA ASN A 238 -14.19 8.60 0.95
C ASN A 238 -12.97 8.64 1.91
N PRO A 239 -12.43 9.81 2.30
CA PRO A 239 -11.33 9.91 3.26
C PRO A 239 -11.74 9.49 4.68
N LEU A 240 -13.01 9.64 5.08
CA LEU A 240 -13.49 9.29 6.43
C LEU A 240 -13.27 7.82 6.77
N GLU A 241 -13.26 6.92 5.80
CA GLU A 241 -12.95 5.51 6.02
C GLU A 241 -11.60 5.37 6.77
N PHE A 242 -10.57 6.07 6.30
CA PHE A 242 -9.24 6.00 6.91
C PHE A 242 -9.10 6.87 8.18
N PHE A 243 -9.92 7.88 8.35
CA PHE A 243 -10.03 8.58 9.62
C PHE A 243 -10.57 7.66 10.72
N GLU A 244 -11.64 6.91 10.46
CA GLU A 244 -12.20 5.96 11.41
C GLU A 244 -11.24 4.80 11.73
N ILE A 245 -10.52 4.30 10.73
CA ILE A 245 -9.45 3.30 10.92
C ILE A 245 -8.34 3.87 11.82
N PHE A 246 -7.92 5.12 11.59
CA PHE A 246 -6.96 5.78 12.46
C PHE A 246 -7.47 5.86 13.90
N LYS A 247 -8.73 6.29 14.11
CA LYS A 247 -9.37 6.37 15.42
C LYS A 247 -9.46 5.01 16.12
N PHE A 248 -9.69 3.94 15.34
CA PHE A 248 -9.66 2.58 15.88
C PHE A 248 -8.28 2.24 16.44
N HIS A 249 -7.19 2.51 15.71
CA HIS A 249 -5.82 2.22 16.12
C HIS A 249 -5.27 3.13 17.24
N GLU A 250 -5.96 4.20 17.57
CA GLU A 250 -5.66 4.98 18.78
C GLU A 250 -6.16 4.29 20.05
N LYS A 251 -7.25 3.51 19.94
CA LYS A 251 -7.93 2.88 21.08
C LYS A 251 -7.61 1.41 21.23
N ASN A 252 -7.15 0.77 20.16
CA ASN A 252 -6.94 -0.67 20.09
C ASN A 252 -5.53 -0.98 19.61
N ASN A 253 -4.91 -1.97 20.25
CA ASN A 253 -3.61 -2.48 19.82
C ASN A 253 -3.79 -3.90 19.28
N ILE A 254 -3.67 -4.08 17.96
CA ILE A 254 -3.75 -5.40 17.32
C ILE A 254 -2.38 -6.09 17.22
N GLN A 255 -1.33 -5.47 17.74
CA GLN A 255 0.01 -6.06 17.84
C GLN A 255 0.03 -7.31 18.74
N ASP A 256 -0.86 -7.37 19.72
CA ASP A 256 -0.96 -8.47 20.70
C ASP A 256 -1.39 -9.81 20.06
N PHE A 257 -1.74 -9.82 18.78
CA PHE A 257 -2.04 -11.03 18.00
C PHE A 257 -0.82 -11.74 17.39
N PHE A 258 0.37 -11.16 17.51
CA PHE A 258 1.61 -11.77 16.99
C PHE A 258 2.16 -12.89 17.89
#